data_313edce5b7108c00422397a657eedce4
#
_entry.id   313edce5b7108c00422397a657eedce4
#
_cell.length_a   1.000
_cell.length_b   1.000
_cell.length_c   1.000
_cell.angle_alpha   90.00
_cell.angle_beta   90.00
_cell.angle_gamma   90.00
#
_symmetry.space_group_name_H-M   'P 1'
#
loop_
_entity.id
_entity.type
_entity.pdbx_description
1 polymer ?
#
loop_
_entity_poly.entity_id
_entity_poly.type
_entity_poly.pdbx_seq_one_letter_code
_entity_poly.pdbx_strand_id
1 'polypeptide(L)' 'SQEKLAQMSGVSYGSIKRFEASGQISLISLTKIAMALEIADELRTIFTQVPYKDIQEVINETR' A
#
# COMPACT_ATOMS: atom_id res chain seq x y z
N SER A 1 2.46 5.57 -2.65
CA SER A 1 3.86 5.84 -3.01
C SER A 1 4.72 4.58 -2.87
N GLN A 2 5.87 4.58 -3.51
CA GLN A 2 6.82 3.48 -3.44
C GLN A 2 7.34 3.25 -2.02
N GLU A 3 7.58 4.31 -1.29
CA GLU A 3 8.05 4.23 0.09
C GLU A 3 7.01 3.59 1.00
N LYS A 4 5.77 3.97 0.82
CA LYS A 4 4.67 3.41 1.60
C LYS A 4 4.47 1.94 1.29
N LEU A 5 4.56 1.56 0.02
CA LEU A 5 4.47 0.17 -0.39
C LEU A 5 5.61 -0.65 0.21
N ALA A 6 6.82 -0.11 0.27
CA ALA A 6 7.96 -0.76 0.90
C ALA A 6 7.69 -1.04 2.38
N GLN A 7 7.15 -0.07 3.11
CA GLN A 7 6.82 -0.23 4.52
C GLN A 7 5.74 -1.30 4.73
N MET A 8 4.70 -1.28 3.91
CA MET A 8 3.58 -2.22 4.04
C MET A 8 3.96 -3.65 3.67
N SER A 9 4.77 -3.81 2.65
CA SER A 9 5.12 -5.14 2.13
C SER A 9 6.32 -5.78 2.81
N GLY A 10 7.17 -4.99 3.47
CA GLY A 10 8.43 -5.46 4.00
C GLY A 10 9.50 -5.66 2.93
N VAL A 11 9.26 -5.20 1.71
CA VAL A 11 10.22 -5.23 0.61
C VAL A 11 10.99 -3.92 0.61
N SER A 12 12.30 -3.97 0.33
CA SER A 12 13.12 -2.76 0.34
C SER A 12 12.68 -1.78 -0.74
N TYR A 13 12.82 -0.51 -0.44
CA TYR A 13 12.50 0.56 -1.38
C TYR A 13 13.28 0.41 -2.69
N GLY A 14 14.57 0.05 -2.59
CA GLY A 14 15.39 -0.17 -3.78
C GLY A 14 14.86 -1.28 -4.69
N SER A 15 14.35 -2.36 -4.09
CA SER A 15 13.76 -3.46 -4.86
C SER A 15 12.50 -3.03 -5.58
N ILE A 16 11.66 -2.23 -4.94
CA ILE A 16 10.43 -1.70 -5.54
C ILE A 16 10.76 -0.76 -6.70
N LYS A 17 11.72 0.15 -6.51
CA LYS A 17 12.16 1.04 -7.59
C LYS A 17 12.68 0.27 -8.79
N ARG A 18 13.49 -0.75 -8.55
CA ARG A 18 14.04 -1.60 -9.62
C ARG A 18 12.93 -2.34 -10.36
N PHE A 19 11.96 -2.86 -9.61
CA PHE A 19 10.83 -3.56 -10.20
C PHE A 19 10.02 -2.64 -11.12
N GLU A 20 9.70 -1.44 -10.66
CA GLU A 20 8.93 -0.49 -11.47
C GLU A 20 9.69 0.00 -12.70
N ALA A 21 11.02 0.09 -12.60
CA ALA A 21 11.86 0.54 -13.71
C ALA A 21 12.16 -0.56 -14.73
N SER A 22 12.36 -1.80 -14.29
CA SER A 22 12.85 -2.89 -15.16
C SER A 22 12.00 -4.14 -15.16
N GLY A 23 11.04 -4.25 -14.25
CA GLY A 23 10.23 -5.46 -14.12
C GLY A 23 10.92 -6.60 -13.40
N GLN A 24 12.14 -6.40 -12.88
CA GLN A 24 12.88 -7.45 -12.19
C GLN A 24 12.58 -7.44 -10.70
N ILE A 25 12.15 -8.60 -10.18
CA ILE A 25 11.87 -8.79 -8.76
C ILE A 25 11.92 -10.27 -8.43
N SER A 26 12.26 -10.61 -7.20
CA SER A 26 12.19 -12.00 -6.75
C SER A 26 10.74 -12.41 -6.56
N LEU A 27 10.46 -13.70 -6.69
CA LEU A 27 9.11 -14.22 -6.49
C LEU A 27 8.61 -13.96 -5.06
N ILE A 28 9.49 -14.11 -4.07
CA ILE A 28 9.15 -13.84 -2.67
C ILE A 28 8.75 -12.38 -2.49
N SER A 29 9.54 -11.45 -3.02
CA SER A 29 9.24 -10.02 -2.92
C SER A 29 7.94 -9.66 -3.65
N LEU A 30 7.71 -10.24 -4.82
CA LEU A 30 6.48 -10.02 -5.56
C LEU A 30 5.25 -10.50 -4.77
N THR A 31 5.35 -11.65 -4.13
CA THR A 31 4.28 -12.18 -3.28
C THR A 31 3.98 -11.24 -2.12
N LYS A 32 5.01 -10.72 -1.47
CA LYS A 32 4.84 -9.76 -0.37
C LYS A 32 4.14 -8.48 -0.83
N ILE A 33 4.52 -7.96 -1.99
CA ILE A 33 3.88 -6.77 -2.57
C ILE A 33 2.42 -7.05 -2.88
N ALA A 34 2.13 -8.19 -3.49
CA ALA A 34 0.77 -8.57 -3.84
C ALA A 34 -0.13 -8.67 -2.60
N MET A 35 0.38 -9.27 -1.52
CA MET A 35 -0.36 -9.35 -0.26
C MET A 35 -0.59 -7.98 0.35
N ALA A 36 0.39 -7.09 0.30
CA ALA A 36 0.24 -5.73 0.81
C ALA A 36 -0.83 -4.95 0.04
N LEU A 37 -0.86 -5.09 -1.28
CA LEU A 37 -1.86 -4.44 -2.13
C LEU A 37 -3.26 -4.99 -1.89
N GLU A 38 -3.37 -6.28 -1.65
CA GLU A 38 -4.65 -6.92 -1.33
C GLU A 38 -5.21 -6.37 -0.01
N ILE A 39 -4.38 -6.28 1.02
CA ILE A 39 -4.76 -5.72 2.31
C ILE A 39 -5.19 -4.25 2.15
N ALA A 40 -4.45 -3.48 1.38
CA ALA A 40 -4.79 -2.08 1.13
C ALA A 40 -6.14 -1.94 0.43
N ASP A 41 -6.45 -2.84 -0.51
CA ASP A 41 -7.73 -2.86 -1.21
C ASP A 41 -8.88 -3.19 -0.27
N GLU A 42 -8.69 -4.16 0.62
CA GLU A 42 -9.69 -4.50 1.64
C GLU A 42 -9.98 -3.31 2.55
N LEU A 43 -8.94 -2.60 3.00
CA LEU A 43 -9.10 -1.41 3.82
C LEU A 43 -9.85 -0.31 3.08
N ARG A 44 -9.58 -0.13 1.80
CA ARG A 44 -10.29 0.84 0.97
C ARG A 44 -11.78 0.50 0.90
N THR A 45 -12.10 -0.78 0.75
CA THR A 45 -13.49 -1.24 0.71
C THR A 45 -14.22 -0.91 2.01
N ILE A 46 -13.57 -1.10 3.15
CA ILE A 46 -14.13 -0.75 4.46
C ILE A 46 -14.40 0.75 4.53
N PHE A 47 -13.44 1.57 4.12
CA PHE A 47 -13.59 3.03 4.20
C PHE A 47 -14.64 3.58 3.24
N THR A 48 -14.88 2.92 2.11
CA THR A 48 -15.92 3.38 1.17
C THR A 48 -17.33 3.16 1.69
N GLN A 49 -17.50 2.38 2.76
CA GLN A 49 -18.79 2.19 3.43
C GLN A 49 -19.08 3.27 4.47
N VAL A 50 -18.11 4.14 4.73
CA VAL A 50 -18.23 5.24 5.69
C VAL A 50 -18.46 6.54 4.92
N PRO A 51 -19.39 7.42 5.36
CA PRO A 51 -19.60 8.71 4.68
C PRO A 51 -18.30 9.50 4.57
N TYR A 52 -18.11 10.14 3.43
CA TYR A 52 -16.92 10.93 3.15
C TYR A 52 -16.63 11.97 4.24
N LYS A 53 -17.68 12.60 4.76
CA LYS A 53 -17.56 13.59 5.81
C LYS A 53 -16.91 13.03 7.07
N ASP A 54 -17.29 11.83 7.47
CA ASP A 54 -16.73 11.18 8.66
C ASP A 54 -15.26 10.82 8.45
N ILE A 55 -14.89 10.40 7.24
CA ILE A 55 -13.50 10.11 6.89
C ILE A 55 -12.65 11.36 6.99
N GLN A 56 -13.14 12.49 6.50
CA GLN A 56 -12.44 13.77 6.57
C GLN A 56 -12.25 14.24 8.01
N GLU A 57 -13.25 14.07 8.85
CA GLU A 57 -13.14 14.42 10.27
C GLU A 57 -12.05 13.61 10.97
N VAL A 58 -12.00 12.30 10.71
CA VAL A 58 -10.98 11.43 11.28
C VAL A 58 -9.58 11.85 10.81
N ILE A 59 -9.42 12.14 9.53
CA ILE A 59 -8.14 12.59 8.98
C ILE A 59 -7.69 13.90 9.62
N ASN A 60 -8.61 14.84 9.81
CA ASN A 60 -8.31 16.14 10.40
C ASN A 60 -7.93 16.01 11.88
N GLU A 61 -8.54 15.08 12.61
CA GLU A 61 -8.23 14.85 14.02
C GLU A 61 -6.86 14.21 14.23
N THR A 62 -6.39 13.43 13.27
CA THR A 62 -5.13 12.68 13.40
C THR A 62 -3.91 13.43 12.90
N ARG A 63 -4.09 14.62 12.39
CA ARG A 63 -2.96 15.43 11.88
C ARG A 63 -2.23 16.18 12.99
#